data_fcfbfd6ffbb478c8be20f6fbbe87fdd6
#
_entry.id   fcfbfd6ffbb478c8be20f6fbbe87fdd6
#
_cell.length_a   1.000
_cell.length_b   1.000
_cell.length_c   1.000
_cell.angle_alpha   90.00
_cell.angle_beta   90.00
_cell.angle_gamma   90.00
#
_symmetry.space_group_name_H-M   'P 1'
#
loop_
_entity.id
_entity.type
_entity.pdbx_description
1 polymer ?
#
loop_
_entity_poly.entity_id
_entity_poly.type
_entity_poly.pdbx_seq_one_letter_code
_entity_poly.pdbx_strand_id
1 'polypeptide(L)'
;MTKLEEEAEAIMWNERYGSDDFAYGTEPNSFLAENTHLLTGPVLSLAEGEGRNAVFLASLGFDVLGVDGSAVGLAKAHKLADSKGVSIRTEVADLATYEPTANFYGSVISISAHLPSDVRRRLYPLVEQCLKRGGILLFEAYSKSQLSRNTGGPKDVDMLMTAEDIQKEFPNCQAILCHEIEREVVEGEFHTGLASVVRFIGKKN
;
A
#
# COMPACT_ATOMS: atom_id res chain seq x y z
N MET A 1 15.02 3.04 -12.28
CA MET A 1 14.11 3.86 -13.12
C MET A 1 14.81 5.12 -13.58
N THR A 2 14.56 5.61 -14.78
CA THR A 2 15.05 6.92 -15.26
C THR A 2 14.07 8.00 -14.84
N LYS A 3 14.51 9.26 -14.74
CA LYS A 3 13.63 10.39 -14.41
C LYS A 3 12.42 10.52 -15.35
N LEU A 4 12.56 10.13 -16.61
CA LEU A 4 11.46 10.11 -17.60
C LEU A 4 10.41 9.04 -17.29
N GLU A 5 10.83 7.88 -16.79
CA GLU A 5 9.93 6.79 -16.37
C GLU A 5 9.18 7.17 -15.09
N GLU A 6 9.83 7.83 -14.15
CA GLU A 6 9.22 8.37 -12.93
C GLU A 6 8.13 9.42 -13.22
N GLU A 7 8.45 10.37 -14.11
CA GLU A 7 7.48 11.39 -14.57
C GLU A 7 6.29 10.74 -15.30
N ALA A 8 6.53 9.70 -16.12
CA ALA A 8 5.48 8.99 -16.85
C ALA A 8 4.55 8.20 -15.91
N GLU A 9 5.09 7.58 -14.86
CA GLU A 9 4.29 6.86 -13.86
C GLU A 9 3.41 7.81 -13.06
N ALA A 10 3.94 8.93 -12.60
CA ALA A 10 3.15 9.95 -11.89
C ALA A 10 2.04 10.54 -12.77
N ILE A 11 2.30 10.76 -14.06
CA ILE A 11 1.28 11.23 -15.04
C ILE A 11 0.17 10.18 -15.17
N MET A 12 0.52 8.91 -15.36
CA MET A 12 -0.45 7.82 -15.49
C MET A 12 -1.38 7.73 -14.27
N TRP A 13 -0.83 7.83 -13.05
CA TRP A 13 -1.64 7.80 -11.84
C TRP A 13 -2.49 9.08 -11.67
N ASN A 14 -1.96 10.26 -12.02
CA ASN A 14 -2.74 11.49 -12.01
C ASN A 14 -3.93 11.43 -13.00
N GLU A 15 -3.74 10.84 -14.18
CA GLU A 15 -4.82 10.60 -15.13
C GLU A 15 -5.85 9.60 -14.57
N ARG A 16 -5.38 8.49 -13.95
CA ARG A 16 -6.23 7.48 -13.31
C ARG A 16 -7.14 8.07 -12.24
N TYR A 17 -6.62 8.99 -11.43
CA TYR A 17 -7.34 9.67 -10.36
C TYR A 17 -8.03 10.96 -10.79
N GLY A 18 -7.97 11.32 -12.08
CA GLY A 18 -8.46 12.60 -12.60
C GLY A 18 -9.99 12.74 -12.68
N SER A 19 -10.74 11.63 -12.59
CA SER A 19 -12.21 11.68 -12.53
C SER A 19 -12.70 12.12 -11.15
N ASP A 20 -13.98 12.57 -11.06
CA ASP A 20 -14.59 12.89 -9.76
C ASP A 20 -14.86 11.63 -8.91
N ASP A 21 -15.09 10.49 -9.56
CA ASP A 21 -15.31 9.21 -8.89
C ASP A 21 -14.01 8.63 -8.35
N PHE A 22 -14.09 7.90 -7.25
CA PHE A 22 -12.95 7.19 -6.65
C PHE A 22 -12.65 5.90 -7.42
N ALA A 23 -11.49 5.83 -8.05
CA ALA A 23 -11.09 4.72 -8.92
C ALA A 23 -11.11 3.35 -8.20
N TYR A 24 -10.76 3.34 -6.92
CA TYR A 24 -10.70 2.15 -6.07
C TYR A 24 -11.71 2.18 -4.92
N GLY A 25 -12.74 3.05 -5.00
CA GLY A 25 -13.75 3.21 -3.98
C GLY A 25 -13.24 3.93 -2.72
N THR A 26 -14.12 4.04 -1.74
CA THR A 26 -13.84 4.77 -0.47
C THR A 26 -13.79 3.86 0.75
N GLU A 27 -14.17 2.58 0.60
CA GLU A 27 -14.08 1.61 1.69
C GLU A 27 -12.66 1.04 1.83
N PRO A 28 -12.20 0.77 3.06
CA PRO A 28 -10.87 0.24 3.28
C PRO A 28 -10.70 -1.17 2.69
N ASN A 29 -9.48 -1.55 2.43
CA ASN A 29 -9.17 -2.94 2.13
C ASN A 29 -9.61 -3.84 3.30
N SER A 30 -10.31 -4.94 2.99
CA SER A 30 -10.90 -5.83 4.01
C SER A 30 -9.85 -6.47 4.92
N PHE A 31 -8.70 -6.87 4.35
CA PHE A 31 -7.61 -7.45 5.13
C PHE A 31 -7.02 -6.46 6.13
N LEU A 32 -6.89 -5.19 5.73
CA LEU A 32 -6.50 -4.13 6.64
C LEU A 32 -7.55 -3.96 7.75
N ALA A 33 -8.83 -3.86 7.40
CA ALA A 33 -9.91 -3.63 8.36
C ALA A 33 -10.00 -4.75 9.42
N GLU A 34 -9.82 -6.01 9.01
CA GLU A 34 -9.84 -7.18 9.88
C GLU A 34 -8.67 -7.22 10.88
N ASN A 35 -7.54 -6.58 10.54
CA ASN A 35 -6.29 -6.69 11.29
C ASN A 35 -5.85 -5.38 11.98
N THR A 36 -6.73 -4.37 12.07
CA THR A 36 -6.42 -3.09 12.73
C THR A 36 -6.02 -3.24 14.19
N HIS A 37 -6.51 -4.28 14.87
CA HIS A 37 -6.20 -4.58 16.27
C HIS A 37 -4.72 -4.91 16.55
N LEU A 38 -3.95 -5.24 15.50
CA LEU A 38 -2.50 -5.48 15.58
C LEU A 38 -1.69 -4.20 15.43
N LEU A 39 -2.27 -3.14 14.88
CA LEU A 39 -1.56 -1.93 14.51
C LEU A 39 -1.31 -1.02 15.70
N THR A 40 -0.21 -0.29 15.64
CA THR A 40 0.11 0.80 16.56
C THR A 40 0.56 2.03 15.78
N GLY A 41 0.27 3.23 16.28
CA GLY A 41 0.68 4.47 15.63
C GLY A 41 2.09 4.95 16.03
N PRO A 42 2.64 5.90 15.30
CA PRO A 42 2.13 6.44 14.03
C PRO A 42 2.20 5.41 12.89
N VAL A 43 1.32 5.54 11.90
CA VAL A 43 1.20 4.63 10.75
C VAL A 43 1.72 5.31 9.49
N LEU A 44 2.54 4.61 8.72
CA LEU A 44 2.92 4.96 7.35
C LEU A 44 2.10 4.10 6.38
N SER A 45 1.41 4.74 5.43
CA SER A 45 0.70 4.05 4.35
C SER A 45 1.36 4.37 3.02
N LEU A 46 1.91 3.35 2.36
CA LEU A 46 2.63 3.45 1.09
C LEU A 46 1.68 3.24 -0.09
N ALA A 47 1.87 3.99 -1.17
CA ALA A 47 1.00 4.01 -2.35
C ALA A 47 -0.47 4.21 -1.96
N GLU A 48 -0.73 5.30 -1.22
CA GLU A 48 -2.04 5.55 -0.59
C GLU A 48 -3.15 5.89 -1.59
N GLY A 49 -2.79 6.50 -2.72
CA GLY A 49 -3.73 6.90 -3.74
C GLY A 49 -4.77 7.90 -3.23
N GLU A 50 -6.03 7.53 -3.31
CA GLU A 50 -7.20 8.38 -2.98
C GLU A 50 -7.62 8.32 -1.51
N GLY A 51 -6.84 7.66 -0.63
CA GLY A 51 -6.98 7.82 0.82
C GLY A 51 -7.90 6.81 1.52
N ARG A 52 -8.45 5.80 0.85
CA ARG A 52 -9.41 4.86 1.45
C ARG A 52 -8.90 4.18 2.73
N ASN A 53 -7.62 3.79 2.74
CA ASN A 53 -7.01 3.11 3.88
C ASN A 53 -6.57 4.09 4.97
N ALA A 54 -5.90 5.18 4.61
CA ALA A 54 -5.45 6.18 5.57
C ALA A 54 -6.61 6.88 6.28
N VAL A 55 -7.68 7.22 5.56
CA VAL A 55 -8.88 7.85 6.14
C VAL A 55 -9.60 6.89 7.08
N PHE A 56 -9.72 5.62 6.71
CA PHE A 56 -10.28 4.60 7.60
C PHE A 56 -9.47 4.48 8.89
N LEU A 57 -8.15 4.39 8.82
CA LEU A 57 -7.30 4.32 10.01
C LEU A 57 -7.38 5.60 10.86
N ALA A 58 -7.44 6.77 10.23
CA ALA A 58 -7.65 8.04 10.94
C ALA A 58 -9.00 8.06 11.67
N SER A 59 -10.05 7.47 11.11
CA SER A 59 -11.36 7.34 11.78
C SER A 59 -11.32 6.45 13.03
N LEU A 60 -10.34 5.56 13.10
CA LEU A 60 -10.06 4.73 14.29
C LEU A 60 -9.09 5.42 15.27
N GLY A 61 -8.68 6.66 15.00
CA GLY A 61 -7.80 7.45 15.88
C GLY A 61 -6.30 7.27 15.64
N PHE A 62 -5.87 6.62 14.58
CA PHE A 62 -4.45 6.54 14.24
C PHE A 62 -3.92 7.87 13.66
N ASP A 63 -2.69 8.22 14.02
CA ASP A 63 -1.90 9.25 13.32
C ASP A 63 -1.31 8.62 12.06
N VAL A 64 -1.77 9.03 10.87
CA VAL A 64 -1.42 8.41 9.59
C VAL A 64 -0.70 9.39 8.68
N LEU A 65 0.40 8.95 8.08
CA LEU A 65 1.04 9.56 6.92
C LEU A 65 0.80 8.69 5.68
N GLY A 66 0.05 9.19 4.71
CA GLY A 66 -0.10 8.58 3.40
C GLY A 66 0.94 9.12 2.42
N VAL A 67 1.65 8.23 1.74
CA VAL A 67 2.66 8.58 0.73
C VAL A 67 2.23 8.03 -0.63
N ASP A 68 2.24 8.88 -1.64
CA ASP A 68 1.89 8.49 -3.02
C ASP A 68 2.61 9.40 -4.04
N GLY A 69 2.88 8.88 -5.23
CA GLY A 69 3.43 9.67 -6.34
C GLY A 69 2.42 10.61 -6.98
N SER A 70 1.12 10.40 -6.79
CA SER A 70 0.05 11.20 -7.37
C SER A 70 -0.42 12.30 -6.44
N ALA A 71 -0.12 13.55 -6.79
CA ALA A 71 -0.69 14.71 -6.10
C ALA A 71 -2.22 14.78 -6.24
N VAL A 72 -2.77 14.30 -7.36
CA VAL A 72 -4.21 14.25 -7.62
C VAL A 72 -4.89 13.25 -6.69
N GLY A 73 -4.32 12.04 -6.55
CA GLY A 73 -4.80 11.04 -5.61
C GLY A 73 -4.82 11.57 -4.18
N LEU A 74 -3.71 12.16 -3.71
CA LEU A 74 -3.62 12.70 -2.35
C LEU A 74 -4.56 13.89 -2.11
N ALA A 75 -4.84 14.71 -3.13
CA ALA A 75 -5.86 15.76 -3.01
C ALA A 75 -7.27 15.16 -2.81
N LYS A 76 -7.58 14.03 -3.44
CA LYS A 76 -8.84 13.29 -3.21
C LYS A 76 -8.85 12.63 -1.84
N ALA A 77 -7.71 12.12 -1.37
CA ALA A 77 -7.57 11.58 -0.01
C ALA A 77 -7.94 12.63 1.06
N HIS A 78 -7.51 13.89 0.89
CA HIS A 78 -7.93 14.98 1.78
C HIS A 78 -9.44 15.27 1.70
N LYS A 79 -10.02 15.30 0.48
CA LYS A 79 -11.49 15.47 0.33
C LYS A 79 -12.26 14.34 1.02
N LEU A 80 -11.77 13.10 0.92
CA LEU A 80 -12.37 11.95 1.61
C LEU A 80 -12.25 12.12 3.12
N ALA A 81 -11.09 12.52 3.64
CA ALA A 81 -10.87 12.77 5.06
C ALA A 81 -11.82 13.85 5.60
N ASP A 82 -11.94 14.98 4.90
CA ASP A 82 -12.87 16.05 5.24
C ASP A 82 -14.32 15.56 5.29
N SER A 83 -14.73 14.75 4.31
CA SER A 83 -16.10 14.18 4.25
C SER A 83 -16.41 13.23 5.41
N LYS A 84 -15.38 12.60 5.99
CA LYS A 84 -15.48 11.71 7.16
C LYS A 84 -15.22 12.44 8.50
N GLY A 85 -14.88 13.73 8.45
CA GLY A 85 -14.60 14.53 9.66
C GLY A 85 -13.29 14.14 10.36
N VAL A 86 -12.33 13.63 9.62
CA VAL A 86 -11.00 13.24 10.12
C VAL A 86 -9.89 13.97 9.36
N SER A 87 -8.66 13.90 9.86
CA SER A 87 -7.48 14.44 9.18
C SER A 87 -6.40 13.39 9.03
N ILE A 88 -5.72 13.45 7.89
CA ILE A 88 -4.55 12.65 7.56
C ILE A 88 -3.40 13.57 7.16
N ARG A 89 -2.17 13.11 7.32
CA ARG A 89 -1.01 13.75 6.71
C ARG A 89 -0.71 13.04 5.40
N THR A 90 -0.26 13.80 4.40
CA THR A 90 0.13 13.22 3.11
C THR A 90 1.46 13.79 2.64
N GLU A 91 2.19 13.01 1.86
CA GLU A 91 3.44 13.39 1.22
C GLU A 91 3.44 12.90 -0.23
N VAL A 92 3.64 13.81 -1.17
CA VAL A 92 3.85 13.45 -2.58
C VAL A 92 5.29 13.02 -2.74
N ALA A 93 5.53 11.74 -2.97
CA ALA A 93 6.87 11.21 -3.16
C ALA A 93 6.85 9.97 -4.06
N ASP A 94 7.90 9.84 -4.87
CA ASP A 94 8.17 8.63 -5.62
C ASP A 94 8.79 7.57 -4.72
N LEU A 95 8.17 6.40 -4.64
CA LEU A 95 8.63 5.29 -3.82
C LEU A 95 10.00 4.73 -4.28
N ALA A 96 10.40 4.98 -5.52
CA ALA A 96 11.73 4.63 -6.01
C ALA A 96 12.84 5.41 -5.29
N THR A 97 12.55 6.61 -4.79
CA THR A 97 13.52 7.48 -4.11
C THR A 97 13.13 7.81 -2.66
N TYR A 98 11.93 7.48 -2.24
CA TYR A 98 11.42 7.78 -0.89
C TYR A 98 12.27 7.17 0.23
N GLU A 99 12.47 7.94 1.30
CA GLU A 99 13.22 7.54 2.48
C GLU A 99 12.40 7.79 3.76
N PRO A 100 11.70 6.78 4.29
CA PRO A 100 10.93 6.93 5.51
C PRO A 100 11.84 7.15 6.74
N THR A 101 11.37 7.97 7.69
CA THR A 101 12.11 8.21 8.94
C THR A 101 12.37 6.92 9.71
N ALA A 102 13.65 6.61 9.94
CA ALA A 102 14.06 5.38 10.63
C ALA A 102 13.53 5.31 12.08
N ASN A 103 13.11 4.12 12.51
CA ASN A 103 12.65 3.80 13.87
C ASN A 103 11.56 4.74 14.40
N PHE A 104 10.63 5.13 13.53
CA PHE A 104 9.61 6.12 13.85
C PHE A 104 8.18 5.54 13.87
N TYR A 105 7.84 4.65 12.93
CA TYR A 105 6.48 4.14 12.77
C TYR A 105 6.22 2.92 13.64
N GLY A 106 5.03 2.90 14.26
CA GLY A 106 4.52 1.71 14.93
C GLY A 106 3.97 0.68 13.95
N SER A 107 3.48 1.15 12.79
CA SER A 107 3.03 0.27 11.72
C SER A 107 3.31 0.85 10.35
N VAL A 108 3.53 -0.03 9.37
CA VAL A 108 3.57 0.31 7.94
C VAL A 108 2.51 -0.52 7.23
N ILE A 109 1.78 0.13 6.33
CA ILE A 109 0.77 -0.50 5.47
C ILE A 109 1.20 -0.37 4.03
N SER A 110 1.14 -1.47 3.30
CA SER A 110 1.40 -1.54 1.86
C SER A 110 0.31 -2.39 1.21
N ILE A 111 -0.70 -1.74 0.70
CA ILE A 111 -1.86 -2.39 0.06
C ILE A 111 -1.89 -2.04 -1.41
N SER A 112 -1.82 -3.05 -2.27
CA SER A 112 -1.82 -2.92 -3.73
C SER A 112 -0.67 -2.05 -4.28
N ALA A 113 0.41 -1.87 -3.54
CA ALA A 113 1.63 -1.22 -3.99
C ALA A 113 2.48 -2.22 -4.79
N HIS A 114 2.24 -2.26 -6.10
CA HIS A 114 2.96 -3.16 -7.00
C HIS A 114 4.21 -2.46 -7.54
N LEU A 115 5.35 -2.75 -6.95
CA LEU A 115 6.61 -2.11 -7.26
C LEU A 115 7.54 -3.04 -8.05
N PRO A 116 8.32 -2.51 -9.03
CA PRO A 116 9.41 -3.24 -9.67
C PRO A 116 10.44 -3.76 -8.66
N SER A 117 11.10 -4.85 -8.97
CA SER A 117 12.04 -5.50 -8.03
C SER A 117 13.26 -4.64 -7.67
N ASP A 118 13.69 -3.73 -8.55
CA ASP A 118 14.77 -2.78 -8.26
C ASP A 118 14.33 -1.73 -7.22
N VAL A 119 13.08 -1.24 -7.30
CA VAL A 119 12.49 -0.35 -6.30
C VAL A 119 12.32 -1.07 -4.97
N ARG A 120 11.80 -2.30 -4.97
CA ARG A 120 11.65 -3.11 -3.75
C ARG A 120 12.98 -3.35 -3.05
N ARG A 121 14.03 -3.73 -3.78
CA ARG A 121 15.38 -3.94 -3.23
C ARG A 121 15.95 -2.71 -2.49
N ARG A 122 15.56 -1.51 -2.94
CA ARG A 122 15.95 -0.26 -2.28
C ARG A 122 15.01 0.08 -1.11
N LEU A 123 13.71 0.08 -1.34
CA LEU A 123 12.71 0.60 -0.41
C LEU A 123 12.45 -0.33 0.77
N TYR A 124 12.31 -1.63 0.56
CA TYR A 124 11.86 -2.54 1.62
C TYR A 124 12.81 -2.65 2.82
N PRO A 125 14.14 -2.64 2.65
CA PRO A 125 15.05 -2.50 3.79
C PRO A 125 14.83 -1.21 4.59
N LEU A 126 14.50 -0.09 3.92
CA LEU A 126 14.19 1.17 4.59
C LEU A 126 12.83 1.11 5.32
N VAL A 127 11.86 0.40 4.75
CA VAL A 127 10.56 0.11 5.39
C VAL A 127 10.77 -0.71 6.67
N GLU A 128 11.61 -1.75 6.64
CA GLU A 128 11.96 -2.45 7.88
C GLU A 128 12.63 -1.53 8.90
N GLN A 129 13.58 -0.70 8.45
CA GLN A 129 14.30 0.22 9.33
C GLN A 129 13.40 1.30 9.92
N CYS A 130 12.38 1.76 9.20
CA CYS A 130 11.48 2.79 9.68
C CYS A 130 10.51 2.31 10.77
N LEU A 131 10.24 1.02 10.85
CA LEU A 131 9.46 0.42 11.93
C LEU A 131 10.21 0.49 13.26
N LYS A 132 9.49 0.78 14.33
CA LYS A 132 9.95 0.57 15.70
C LYS A 132 10.10 -0.92 15.98
N ARG A 133 10.92 -1.27 16.99
CA ARG A 133 10.96 -2.65 17.47
C ARG A 133 9.57 -3.11 17.91
N GLY A 134 9.14 -4.27 17.43
CA GLY A 134 7.80 -4.80 17.65
C GLY A 134 6.73 -4.18 16.76
N GLY A 135 7.11 -3.24 15.87
CA GLY A 135 6.21 -2.62 14.90
C GLY A 135 5.70 -3.61 13.84
N ILE A 136 4.56 -3.30 13.25
CA ILE A 136 3.84 -4.19 12.34
C ILE A 136 3.94 -3.70 10.89
N LEU A 137 4.33 -4.61 10.00
CA LEU A 137 4.13 -4.47 8.56
C LEU A 137 2.89 -5.26 8.15
N LEU A 138 1.90 -4.59 7.56
CA LEU A 138 0.72 -5.22 6.96
C LEU A 138 0.77 -5.00 5.45
N PHE A 139 0.77 -6.10 4.70
CA PHE A 139 0.97 -6.08 3.26
C PHE A 139 -0.06 -6.97 2.55
N GLU A 140 -0.70 -6.44 1.51
CA GLU A 140 -1.47 -7.22 0.53
C GLU A 140 -1.16 -6.70 -0.88
N ALA A 141 -0.80 -7.60 -1.80
CA ALA A 141 -0.62 -7.29 -3.21
C ALA A 141 -1.04 -8.48 -4.07
N TYR A 142 -1.20 -8.28 -5.37
CA TYR A 142 -1.47 -9.38 -6.29
C TYR A 142 -0.29 -10.34 -6.34
N SER A 143 -0.62 -11.64 -6.33
CA SER A 143 0.36 -12.72 -6.48
C SER A 143 0.67 -13.00 -7.95
N LYS A 144 1.73 -13.79 -8.21
CA LYS A 144 2.09 -14.19 -9.58
C LYS A 144 0.96 -14.96 -10.29
N SER A 145 0.10 -15.63 -9.55
CA SER A 145 -1.08 -16.33 -10.09
C SER A 145 -2.16 -15.38 -10.63
N GLN A 146 -2.05 -14.08 -10.34
CA GLN A 146 -2.95 -13.05 -10.89
C GLN A 146 -2.77 -12.83 -12.41
N LEU A 147 -1.61 -13.15 -12.97
CA LEU A 147 -1.33 -12.92 -14.41
C LEU A 147 -2.33 -13.57 -15.36
N SER A 148 -2.90 -14.71 -14.97
CA SER A 148 -3.91 -15.43 -15.75
C SER A 148 -5.33 -14.86 -15.60
N ARG A 149 -5.50 -13.80 -14.76
CA ARG A 149 -6.81 -13.22 -14.42
C ARG A 149 -6.98 -11.84 -15.06
N ASN A 150 -8.23 -11.45 -15.29
CA ASN A 150 -8.59 -10.14 -15.84
C ASN A 150 -9.30 -9.25 -14.80
N THR A 151 -8.94 -9.40 -13.53
CA THR A 151 -9.59 -8.75 -12.38
C THR A 151 -8.74 -7.64 -11.76
N GLY A 152 -7.79 -7.09 -12.53
CA GLY A 152 -6.89 -6.02 -12.10
C GLY A 152 -5.44 -6.48 -11.93
N GLY A 153 -4.60 -5.56 -11.49
CA GLY A 153 -3.17 -5.75 -11.25
C GLY A 153 -2.27 -5.56 -12.47
N PRO A 154 -0.95 -5.41 -12.22
CA PRO A 154 0.03 -5.25 -13.28
C PRO A 154 0.15 -6.51 -14.13
N LYS A 155 0.54 -6.32 -15.40
CA LYS A 155 0.84 -7.44 -16.32
C LYS A 155 2.32 -7.81 -16.32
N ASP A 156 3.15 -7.02 -15.64
CA ASP A 156 4.55 -7.33 -15.44
C ASP A 156 4.70 -8.26 -14.22
N VAL A 157 5.26 -9.46 -14.47
CA VAL A 157 5.49 -10.47 -13.43
C VAL A 157 6.49 -10.00 -12.36
N ASP A 158 7.39 -9.08 -12.71
CA ASP A 158 8.35 -8.50 -11.75
C ASP A 158 7.68 -7.71 -10.63
N MET A 159 6.51 -7.15 -10.91
CA MET A 159 5.69 -6.43 -9.91
C MET A 159 4.83 -7.34 -9.04
N LEU A 160 4.80 -8.64 -9.32
CA LEU A 160 3.98 -9.62 -8.59
C LEU A 160 4.87 -10.46 -7.68
N MET A 161 4.33 -10.86 -6.52
CA MET A 161 5.10 -11.55 -5.50
C MET A 161 4.45 -12.85 -5.07
N THR A 162 5.26 -13.81 -4.64
CA THR A 162 4.80 -15.00 -3.92
C THR A 162 4.95 -14.78 -2.40
N ALA A 163 4.34 -15.67 -1.60
CA ALA A 163 4.54 -15.67 -0.16
C ALA A 163 6.02 -15.89 0.23
N GLU A 164 6.75 -16.65 -0.57
CA GLU A 164 8.20 -16.86 -0.37
C GLU A 164 9.01 -15.59 -0.69
N ASP A 165 8.65 -14.87 -1.77
CA ASP A 165 9.32 -13.62 -2.16
C ASP A 165 9.17 -12.57 -1.04
N ILE A 166 7.96 -12.36 -0.52
CA ILE A 166 7.74 -11.34 0.51
C ILE A 166 8.48 -11.65 1.81
N GLN A 167 8.56 -12.92 2.23
CA GLN A 167 9.33 -13.31 3.41
C GLN A 167 10.84 -13.05 3.24
N LYS A 168 11.37 -13.27 2.03
CA LYS A 168 12.79 -12.99 1.73
C LYS A 168 13.11 -11.50 1.71
N GLU A 169 12.15 -10.68 1.28
CA GLU A 169 12.35 -9.23 1.19
C GLU A 169 12.21 -8.52 2.54
N PHE A 170 11.61 -9.17 3.58
CA PHE A 170 11.50 -8.66 4.96
C PHE A 170 12.12 -9.63 5.98
N PRO A 171 13.45 -9.86 5.92
CA PRO A 171 14.11 -10.89 6.72
C PRO A 171 14.14 -10.60 8.24
N ASN A 172 14.02 -9.33 8.66
CA ASN A 172 14.01 -8.94 10.06
C ASN A 172 12.59 -8.83 10.65
N CYS A 173 11.57 -9.19 9.87
CA CYS A 173 10.19 -9.27 10.32
C CYS A 173 9.81 -10.73 10.57
N GLN A 174 9.47 -11.06 11.81
CA GLN A 174 8.86 -12.36 12.11
C GLN A 174 7.46 -12.41 11.50
N ALA A 175 7.21 -13.36 10.62
CA ALA A 175 5.89 -13.54 10.02
C ALA A 175 4.87 -14.01 11.07
N ILE A 176 3.81 -13.23 11.26
CA ILE A 176 2.61 -13.61 11.99
C ILE A 176 1.65 -14.33 11.04
N LEU A 177 1.57 -13.84 9.79
CA LEU A 177 0.78 -14.41 8.72
C LEU A 177 1.54 -14.22 7.40
N CYS A 178 1.60 -15.27 6.58
CA CYS A 178 2.15 -15.19 5.23
C CYS A 178 1.54 -16.30 4.36
N HIS A 179 0.69 -15.93 3.42
CA HIS A 179 0.07 -16.89 2.50
C HIS A 179 -0.42 -16.24 1.21
N GLU A 180 -0.64 -17.05 0.21
CA GLU A 180 -1.38 -16.67 -0.99
C GLU A 180 -2.82 -17.19 -0.88
N ILE A 181 -3.78 -16.37 -1.28
CA ILE A 181 -5.20 -16.74 -1.29
C ILE A 181 -5.88 -16.24 -2.56
N GLU A 182 -6.96 -16.91 -2.92
CA GLU A 182 -7.95 -16.38 -3.84
C GLU A 182 -9.07 -15.71 -3.05
N ARG A 183 -9.46 -14.52 -3.48
CA ARG A 183 -10.57 -13.77 -2.86
C ARG A 183 -11.36 -12.99 -3.88
N GLU A 184 -12.63 -12.81 -3.62
CA GLU A 184 -13.42 -11.81 -4.34
C GLU A 184 -12.94 -10.41 -3.91
N VAL A 185 -12.64 -9.59 -4.92
CA VAL A 185 -12.28 -8.17 -4.75
C VAL A 185 -13.43 -7.34 -5.30
N VAL A 186 -13.88 -6.36 -4.52
CA VAL A 186 -14.86 -5.35 -4.91
C VAL A 186 -14.32 -4.01 -4.44
N GLU A 187 -13.36 -3.47 -5.17
CA GLU A 187 -12.61 -2.28 -4.82
C GLU A 187 -12.60 -1.31 -6.02
N GLY A 188 -13.73 -0.65 -6.24
CA GLY A 188 -13.92 0.29 -7.36
C GLY A 188 -13.98 -0.39 -8.73
N GLU A 189 -13.80 0.42 -9.78
CA GLU A 189 -13.95 -0.02 -11.17
C GLU A 189 -12.82 -0.96 -11.62
N PHE A 190 -11.61 -0.76 -11.12
CA PHE A 190 -10.40 -1.44 -11.63
C PHE A 190 -10.02 -2.70 -10.86
N HIS A 191 -10.59 -2.93 -9.68
CA HIS A 191 -10.33 -4.10 -8.84
C HIS A 191 -11.65 -4.81 -8.51
N THR A 192 -12.15 -5.63 -9.43
CA THR A 192 -13.43 -6.35 -9.24
C THR A 192 -13.34 -7.76 -9.81
N GLY A 193 -13.75 -8.75 -8.98
CA GLY A 193 -13.83 -10.17 -9.31
C GLY A 193 -12.82 -11.03 -8.55
N LEU A 194 -12.72 -12.32 -8.92
CA LEU A 194 -11.84 -13.28 -8.25
C LEU A 194 -10.37 -12.97 -8.53
N ALA A 195 -9.65 -12.60 -7.50
CA ALA A 195 -8.24 -12.24 -7.54
C ALA A 195 -7.37 -13.21 -6.74
N SER A 196 -6.10 -13.31 -7.11
CA SER A 196 -5.08 -14.02 -6.36
C SER A 196 -4.14 -13.01 -5.71
N VAL A 197 -4.07 -13.02 -4.37
CA VAL A 197 -3.28 -12.07 -3.60
C VAL A 197 -2.33 -12.79 -2.66
N VAL A 198 -1.20 -12.15 -2.35
CA VAL A 198 -0.34 -12.51 -1.23
C VAL A 198 -0.62 -11.57 -0.07
N ARG A 199 -0.79 -12.13 1.13
CA ARG A 199 -0.99 -11.44 2.39
C ARG A 199 0.17 -11.70 3.33
N PHE A 200 0.67 -10.64 3.94
CA PHE A 200 1.74 -10.75 4.92
C PHE A 200 1.47 -9.80 6.10
N ILE A 201 1.62 -10.35 7.30
CA ILE A 201 1.72 -9.56 8.53
C ILE A 201 3.04 -9.95 9.18
N GLY A 202 3.96 -8.99 9.25
CA GLY A 202 5.27 -9.17 9.85
C GLY A 202 5.45 -8.28 11.08
N LYS A 203 6.05 -8.82 12.13
CA LYS A 203 6.44 -8.07 13.32
C LYS A 203 7.97 -7.88 13.33
N LYS A 204 8.42 -6.64 13.36
CA LYS A 204 9.84 -6.32 13.45
C LYS A 204 10.44 -6.83 14.76
N ASN A 205 11.56 -7.52 14.68
CA ASN A 205 12.33 -8.04 15.81
C ASN A 205 12.95 -6.96 16.68
#